data_ce1a2cf2170387f771535a674126f55b
#
_entry.id   ce1a2cf2170387f771535a674126f55b
#
_cell.length_a   1.000
_cell.length_b   1.000
_cell.length_c   1.000
_cell.angle_alpha   90.00
_cell.angle_beta   90.00
_cell.angle_gamma   90.00
#
_symmetry.space_group_name_H-M   'P 1'
#
loop_
_entity.id
_entity.type
_entity.pdbx_description
1 polymer ?
#
loop_
_entity_poly.entity_id
_entity_poly.type
_entity_poly.pdbx_seq_one_letter_code
_entity_poly.pdbx_strand_id
1 'polypeptide(L)'
;MKSFSMRLMHLGLKVFYIGETNTPSVNHNDLLIVGSGSGETLSLVSITEKAKKLGVKMVLFTIDDLSTLAKQASRIIKISAPSPKLQKSNNLHSIQPMGSLFEQSLLITFETIVVLLMERLGLDSEMIFKNHANLESVSYTHLRAHETTNY
;
A
#
# COMPACT_ATOMS: atom_id res chain seq x y z
N MET A 1 2.24 -2.75 1.54
CA MET A 1 1.11 -2.97 0.62
C MET A 1 -0.20 -3.29 1.34
N LYS A 2 -0.29 -4.32 2.23
CA LYS A 2 -1.55 -4.65 2.94
C LYS A 2 -2.13 -3.50 3.77
N SER A 3 -1.30 -2.75 4.49
CA SER A 3 -1.74 -1.54 5.21
C SER A 3 -2.38 -0.50 4.30
N PHE A 4 -1.81 -0.29 3.12
CA PHE A 4 -2.37 0.65 2.13
C PHE A 4 -3.72 0.17 1.60
N SER A 5 -3.89 -1.13 1.28
CA SER A 5 -5.20 -1.66 0.88
C SER A 5 -6.26 -1.47 1.96
N MET A 6 -5.88 -1.67 3.23
CA MET A 6 -6.77 -1.41 4.37
C MET A 6 -7.17 0.08 4.44
N ARG A 7 -6.20 1.01 4.29
CA ARG A 7 -6.50 2.45 4.27
C ARG A 7 -7.44 2.84 3.13
N LEU A 8 -7.21 2.33 1.93
CA LEU A 8 -8.09 2.58 0.78
C LEU A 8 -9.51 2.04 1.02
N MET A 9 -9.64 0.88 1.67
CA MET A 9 -10.93 0.34 2.08
C MET A 9 -11.63 1.25 3.09
N HIS A 10 -10.89 1.79 4.08
CA HIS A 10 -11.45 2.77 5.02
C HIS A 10 -11.95 4.03 4.32
N LEU A 11 -11.34 4.44 3.21
CA LEU A 11 -11.84 5.54 2.36
C LEU A 11 -13.11 5.18 1.56
N GLY A 12 -13.65 3.97 1.71
CA GLY A 12 -14.82 3.49 0.97
C GLY A 12 -14.51 2.98 -0.44
N LEU A 13 -13.24 2.84 -0.80
CA LEU A 13 -12.85 2.32 -2.10
C LEU A 13 -12.95 0.79 -2.14
N LYS A 14 -13.34 0.25 -3.29
CA LYS A 14 -13.34 -1.18 -3.53
C LYS A 14 -11.92 -1.68 -3.81
N VAL A 15 -11.33 -2.39 -2.87
CA VAL A 15 -9.92 -2.79 -2.90
C VAL A 15 -9.77 -4.28 -2.61
N PHE A 16 -8.85 -4.92 -3.33
CA PHE A 16 -8.49 -6.32 -3.13
C PHE A 16 -6.98 -6.47 -3.11
N TYR A 17 -6.51 -7.40 -2.33
CA TYR A 17 -5.09 -7.73 -2.28
C TYR A 17 -4.85 -9.06 -3.02
N ILE A 18 -3.98 -9.04 -4.02
CA ILE A 18 -3.69 -10.23 -4.84
C ILE A 18 -3.10 -11.33 -3.96
N GLY A 19 -3.69 -12.52 -4.05
CA GLY A 19 -3.32 -13.68 -3.25
C GLY A 19 -4.26 -13.97 -2.08
N GLU A 20 -5.21 -13.07 -1.78
CA GLU A 20 -6.30 -13.38 -0.84
C GLU A 20 -7.38 -14.21 -1.53
N THR A 21 -8.06 -15.07 -0.76
CA THR A 21 -9.06 -16.02 -1.29
C THR A 21 -10.29 -15.34 -1.89
N ASN A 22 -10.58 -14.11 -1.49
CA ASN A 22 -11.70 -13.29 -1.96
C ASN A 22 -11.35 -12.33 -3.10
N THR A 23 -10.15 -12.47 -3.70
CA THR A 23 -9.73 -11.61 -4.82
C THR A 23 -10.49 -11.99 -6.09
N PRO A 24 -11.33 -11.09 -6.65
CA PRO A 24 -12.06 -11.37 -7.89
C PRO A 24 -11.15 -11.31 -9.12
N SER A 25 -11.68 -11.68 -10.28
CA SER A 25 -11.03 -11.44 -11.56
C SER A 25 -10.92 -9.95 -11.84
N VAL A 26 -9.79 -9.55 -12.44
CA VAL A 26 -9.54 -8.16 -12.84
C VAL A 26 -10.00 -7.90 -14.28
N ASN A 27 -10.31 -6.65 -14.60
CA ASN A 27 -10.68 -6.19 -15.93
C ASN A 27 -10.10 -4.79 -16.23
N HIS A 28 -10.31 -4.28 -17.44
CA HIS A 28 -9.72 -3.03 -17.94
C HIS A 28 -10.14 -1.76 -17.15
N ASN A 29 -11.18 -1.81 -16.33
CA ASN A 29 -11.61 -0.69 -15.47
C ASN A 29 -10.88 -0.66 -14.12
N ASP A 30 -10.13 -1.73 -13.81
CA ASP A 30 -9.40 -1.82 -12.56
C ASP A 30 -8.02 -1.15 -12.67
N LEU A 31 -7.49 -0.78 -11.52
CA LEU A 31 -6.14 -0.24 -11.36
C LEU A 31 -5.29 -1.21 -10.55
N LEU A 32 -4.22 -1.70 -11.15
CA LEU A 32 -3.23 -2.52 -10.46
C LEU A 32 -2.15 -1.63 -9.83
N ILE A 33 -1.97 -1.71 -8.52
CA ILE A 33 -0.94 -0.99 -7.78
C ILE A 33 0.16 -1.97 -7.37
N VAL A 34 1.39 -1.70 -7.80
CA VAL A 34 2.56 -2.57 -7.58
C VAL A 34 3.66 -1.80 -6.87
N GLY A 35 4.25 -2.38 -5.83
CA GLY A 35 5.45 -1.88 -5.17
C GLY A 35 6.58 -2.90 -5.30
N SER A 36 7.66 -2.52 -5.98
CA SER A 36 8.85 -3.36 -6.16
C SER A 36 10.09 -2.51 -6.29
N GLY A 37 10.99 -2.57 -5.31
CA GLY A 37 12.20 -1.76 -5.31
C GLY A 37 13.07 -1.99 -6.55
N SER A 38 13.38 -3.23 -6.89
CA SER A 38 14.19 -3.57 -8.07
C SER A 38 13.38 -3.55 -9.38
N GLY A 39 12.05 -3.70 -9.31
CA GLY A 39 11.24 -3.88 -10.50
C GLY A 39 11.47 -5.18 -11.29
N GLU A 40 12.20 -6.16 -10.71
CA GLU A 40 12.62 -7.41 -11.38
C GLU A 40 12.09 -8.67 -10.69
N THR A 41 11.11 -8.55 -9.78
CA THR A 41 10.53 -9.70 -9.08
C THR A 41 9.70 -10.56 -10.03
N LEU A 42 10.16 -11.75 -10.36
CA LEU A 42 9.57 -12.63 -11.40
C LEU A 42 8.08 -12.92 -11.21
N SER A 43 7.65 -13.16 -9.97
CA SER A 43 6.22 -13.39 -9.69
C SER A 43 5.37 -12.15 -10.02
N LEU A 44 5.86 -10.95 -9.73
CA LEU A 44 5.18 -9.71 -10.06
C LEU A 44 5.21 -9.46 -11.59
N VAL A 45 6.33 -9.75 -12.27
CA VAL A 45 6.42 -9.64 -13.74
C VAL A 45 5.35 -10.51 -14.39
N SER A 46 5.23 -11.78 -13.96
CA SER A 46 4.21 -12.69 -14.52
C SER A 46 2.77 -12.20 -14.29
N ILE A 47 2.46 -11.66 -13.10
CA ILE A 47 1.15 -11.11 -12.78
C ILE A 47 0.85 -9.88 -13.63
N THR A 48 1.81 -8.96 -13.76
CA THR A 48 1.63 -7.71 -14.49
C THR A 48 1.52 -7.93 -16.00
N GLU A 49 2.22 -8.93 -16.57
CA GLU A 49 2.04 -9.33 -17.96
C GLU A 49 0.61 -9.81 -18.24
N LYS A 50 0.04 -10.62 -17.35
CA LYS A 50 -1.36 -11.06 -17.46
C LYS A 50 -2.32 -9.88 -17.36
N ALA A 51 -2.11 -8.99 -16.38
CA ALA A 51 -2.93 -7.79 -16.20
C ALA A 51 -2.89 -6.88 -17.44
N LYS A 52 -1.70 -6.68 -18.02
CA LYS A 52 -1.53 -5.91 -19.24
C LYS A 52 -2.30 -6.50 -20.43
N LYS A 53 -2.29 -7.83 -20.60
CA LYS A 53 -3.08 -8.52 -21.66
C LYS A 53 -4.59 -8.32 -21.48
N LEU A 54 -5.06 -8.11 -20.24
CA LEU A 54 -6.46 -7.82 -19.91
C LEU A 54 -6.79 -6.33 -20.00
N GLY A 55 -5.84 -5.47 -20.40
CA GLY A 55 -6.04 -4.02 -20.51
C GLY A 55 -6.03 -3.28 -19.18
N VAL A 56 -5.61 -3.91 -18.08
CA VAL A 56 -5.55 -3.30 -16.75
C VAL A 56 -4.44 -2.25 -16.71
N LYS A 57 -4.76 -1.05 -16.23
CA LYS A 57 -3.76 0.00 -16.00
C LYS A 57 -2.94 -0.33 -14.75
N MET A 58 -1.63 -0.08 -14.81
CA MET A 58 -0.72 -0.33 -13.69
C MET A 58 0.00 0.93 -13.24
N VAL A 59 0.02 1.17 -11.92
CA VAL A 59 0.90 2.13 -11.26
C VAL A 59 1.99 1.35 -10.53
N LEU A 60 3.24 1.64 -10.85
CA LEU A 60 4.43 1.04 -10.25
C LEU A 60 5.13 2.03 -9.32
N PHE A 61 5.39 1.62 -8.09
CA PHE A 61 6.29 2.27 -7.15
C PHE A 61 7.61 1.50 -7.15
N THR A 62 8.70 2.15 -7.56
CA THR A 62 9.99 1.47 -7.75
C THR A 62 11.18 2.41 -7.54
N ILE A 63 12.36 1.84 -7.32
CA ILE A 63 13.63 2.57 -7.34
C ILE A 63 14.13 2.72 -8.79
N ASP A 64 13.92 1.66 -9.60
CA ASP A 64 14.42 1.57 -10.98
C ASP A 64 13.29 1.76 -11.99
N ASP A 65 13.28 2.91 -12.63
CA ASP A 65 12.33 3.30 -13.69
C ASP A 65 12.65 2.69 -15.07
N LEU A 66 13.74 1.94 -15.18
CA LEU A 66 14.13 1.21 -16.42
C LEU A 66 13.88 -0.29 -16.31
N SER A 67 13.40 -0.77 -15.17
CA SER A 67 13.17 -2.18 -14.89
C SER A 67 12.11 -2.84 -15.78
N THR A 68 12.05 -4.17 -15.73
CA THR A 68 11.05 -4.95 -16.47
C THR A 68 9.62 -4.56 -16.11
N LEU A 69 9.32 -4.34 -14.82
CA LEU A 69 8.01 -3.86 -14.40
C LEU A 69 7.74 -2.42 -14.87
N ALA A 70 8.77 -1.56 -14.90
CA ALA A 70 8.62 -0.18 -15.35
C ALA A 70 8.18 -0.09 -16.82
N LYS A 71 8.70 -0.97 -17.67
CA LYS A 71 8.31 -1.06 -19.10
C LYS A 71 6.85 -1.51 -19.31
N GLN A 72 6.23 -2.09 -18.29
CA GLN A 72 4.84 -2.55 -18.33
C GLN A 72 3.88 -1.53 -17.69
N ALA A 73 4.40 -0.61 -16.89
CA ALA A 73 3.61 0.33 -16.10
C ALA A 73 2.96 1.42 -16.96
N SER A 74 1.72 1.76 -16.65
CA SER A 74 1.03 2.93 -17.20
C SER A 74 1.52 4.23 -16.56
N ARG A 75 1.93 4.16 -15.29
CA ARG A 75 2.54 5.25 -14.51
C ARG A 75 3.60 4.69 -13.58
N ILE A 76 4.67 5.45 -13.39
CA ILE A 76 5.77 5.11 -12.49
C ILE A 76 5.88 6.21 -11.43
N ILE A 77 5.97 5.80 -10.18
CA ILE A 77 6.31 6.66 -9.06
C ILE A 77 7.66 6.19 -8.53
N LYS A 78 8.68 7.01 -8.78
CA LYS A 78 10.06 6.70 -8.39
C LYS A 78 10.28 7.02 -6.93
N ILE A 79 10.79 6.04 -6.20
CA ILE A 79 11.16 6.17 -4.79
C ILE A 79 12.69 6.17 -4.71
N SER A 80 13.25 7.25 -4.19
CA SER A 80 14.70 7.38 -4.02
C SER A 80 15.15 6.59 -2.80
N ALA A 81 15.72 5.41 -3.03
CA ALA A 81 16.33 4.58 -1.99
C ALA A 81 17.47 3.73 -2.58
N PRO A 82 18.49 3.35 -1.80
CA PRO A 82 19.48 2.39 -2.23
C PRO A 82 18.87 0.98 -2.29
N SER A 83 19.41 0.15 -3.18
CA SER A 83 19.05 -1.25 -3.25
C SER A 83 20.31 -2.11 -3.51
N PRO A 84 20.52 -3.19 -2.75
CA PRO A 84 21.67 -4.07 -2.96
C PRO A 84 21.59 -4.81 -4.32
N LYS A 85 20.42 -4.84 -4.95
CA LYS A 85 20.20 -5.45 -6.27
C LYS A 85 20.49 -4.51 -7.42
N LEU A 86 20.67 -3.21 -7.17
CA LEU A 86 20.90 -2.20 -8.17
C LEU A 86 22.31 -1.64 -8.02
N GLN A 87 23.26 -2.10 -8.82
CA GLN A 87 24.67 -1.68 -8.75
C GLN A 87 24.92 -0.19 -9.08
N LYS A 88 23.95 0.52 -9.61
CA LYS A 88 24.01 1.93 -10.02
C LYS A 88 23.00 2.81 -9.28
N SER A 89 22.65 2.50 -8.06
CA SER A 89 21.77 3.40 -7.30
C SER A 89 22.54 4.64 -6.86
N ASN A 90 22.18 5.76 -7.46
CA ASN A 90 22.32 7.15 -6.98
C ASN A 90 23.03 7.25 -5.63
N ASN A 91 24.26 7.49 -5.50
CA ASN A 91 25.07 7.87 -4.31
C ASN A 91 24.35 7.93 -2.93
N LEU A 92 23.16 7.33 -2.83
CA LEU A 92 22.37 7.22 -1.62
C LEU A 92 22.88 6.04 -0.81
N HIS A 93 23.45 6.33 0.32
CA HIS A 93 23.86 5.34 1.30
C HIS A 93 22.84 5.25 2.44
N SER A 94 22.60 4.06 2.91
CA SER A 94 21.77 3.82 4.09
C SER A 94 22.43 2.77 4.97
N ILE A 95 22.41 2.99 6.28
CA ILE A 95 22.79 2.00 7.29
C ILE A 95 21.73 0.92 7.47
N GLN A 96 20.54 1.13 6.92
CA GLN A 96 19.44 0.17 7.00
C GLN A 96 19.72 -1.03 6.10
N PRO A 97 19.41 -2.25 6.57
CA PRO A 97 19.70 -3.46 5.82
C PRO A 97 18.79 -3.60 4.59
N MET A 98 19.31 -4.18 3.54
CA MET A 98 18.59 -4.62 2.35
C MET A 98 17.73 -3.51 1.69
N GLY A 99 16.43 -3.73 1.52
CA GLY A 99 15.47 -2.80 0.95
C GLY A 99 14.69 -1.99 1.97
N SER A 100 15.08 -1.97 3.24
CA SER A 100 14.29 -1.37 4.33
C SER A 100 13.99 0.11 4.09
N LEU A 101 14.92 0.89 3.55
CA LEU A 101 14.65 2.30 3.25
C LEU A 101 13.58 2.46 2.16
N PHE A 102 13.60 1.61 1.14
CA PHE A 102 12.53 1.60 0.12
C PHE A 102 11.18 1.26 0.74
N GLU A 103 11.12 0.24 1.59
CA GLU A 103 9.87 -0.20 2.22
C GLU A 103 9.27 0.88 3.13
N GLN A 104 10.10 1.57 3.92
CA GLN A 104 9.67 2.69 4.77
C GLN A 104 9.24 3.89 3.94
N SER A 105 10.00 4.26 2.92
CA SER A 105 9.65 5.36 2.01
C SER A 105 8.36 5.07 1.26
N LEU A 106 8.15 3.82 0.83
CA LEU A 106 6.91 3.38 0.20
C LEU A 106 5.72 3.49 1.16
N LEU A 107 5.89 3.10 2.43
CA LEU A 107 4.85 3.25 3.45
C LEU A 107 4.44 4.71 3.62
N ILE A 108 5.43 5.61 3.81
CA ILE A 108 5.17 7.05 3.95
C ILE A 108 4.49 7.62 2.70
N THR A 109 4.93 7.21 1.51
CA THR A 109 4.32 7.63 0.25
C THR A 109 2.85 7.21 0.19
N PHE A 110 2.52 5.99 0.60
CA PHE A 110 1.15 5.51 0.64
C PHE A 110 0.29 6.26 1.64
N GLU A 111 0.79 6.52 2.85
CA GLU A 111 0.05 7.32 3.84
C GLU A 111 -0.18 8.77 3.33
N THR A 112 0.80 9.34 2.62
CA THR A 112 0.62 10.65 1.97
C THR A 112 -0.49 10.61 0.90
N ILE A 113 -0.52 9.55 0.08
CA ILE A 113 -1.59 9.36 -0.92
C ILE A 113 -2.95 9.24 -0.23
N VAL A 114 -3.05 8.53 0.90
CA VAL A 114 -4.29 8.42 1.68
C VAL A 114 -4.78 9.80 2.13
N VAL A 115 -3.89 10.64 2.68
CA VAL A 115 -4.24 12.01 3.11
C VAL A 115 -4.75 12.84 1.93
N LEU A 116 -4.07 12.80 0.78
CA LEU A 116 -4.49 13.52 -0.41
C LEU A 116 -5.84 13.01 -0.96
N LEU A 117 -6.10 11.71 -0.86
CA LEU A 117 -7.40 11.13 -1.23
C LEU A 117 -8.50 11.54 -0.26
N MET A 118 -8.23 11.60 1.05
CA MET A 118 -9.18 12.13 2.03
C MET A 118 -9.62 13.55 1.67
N GLU A 119 -8.66 14.43 1.45
CA GLU A 119 -8.92 15.80 1.04
C GLU A 119 -9.76 15.87 -0.25
N ARG A 120 -9.34 15.11 -1.27
CA ARG A 120 -10.01 15.11 -2.58
C ARG A 120 -11.43 14.53 -2.55
N LEU A 121 -11.70 13.57 -1.66
CA LEU A 121 -13.00 12.94 -1.49
C LEU A 121 -13.87 13.67 -0.46
N GLY A 122 -13.35 14.68 0.22
CA GLY A 122 -14.06 15.41 1.27
C GLY A 122 -14.35 14.55 2.51
N LEU A 123 -13.45 13.60 2.84
CA LEU A 123 -13.61 12.68 3.95
C LEU A 123 -12.87 13.19 5.19
N ASP A 124 -13.53 13.14 6.34
CA ASP A 124 -12.94 13.37 7.64
C ASP A 124 -12.66 12.07 8.40
N SER A 125 -12.02 12.17 9.55
CA SER A 125 -11.67 11.01 10.38
C SER A 125 -12.89 10.24 10.89
N GLU A 126 -14.02 10.91 11.15
CA GLU A 126 -15.25 10.27 11.63
C GLU A 126 -15.90 9.42 10.54
N MET A 127 -15.92 9.94 9.31
CA MET A 127 -16.41 9.21 8.13
C MET A 127 -15.59 7.95 7.88
N ILE A 128 -14.27 8.05 7.98
CA ILE A 128 -13.34 6.94 7.79
C ILE A 128 -13.52 5.90 8.88
N PHE A 129 -13.71 6.33 10.13
CA PHE A 129 -13.90 5.43 11.27
C PHE A 129 -15.12 4.51 11.11
N LYS A 130 -16.16 4.96 10.41
CA LYS A 130 -17.36 4.13 10.14
C LYS A 130 -17.05 2.87 9.32
N ASN A 131 -15.99 2.91 8.52
CA ASN A 131 -15.53 1.79 7.70
C ASN A 131 -14.48 0.91 8.40
N HIS A 132 -14.10 1.27 9.64
CA HIS A 132 -13.18 0.46 10.43
C HIS A 132 -13.86 -0.83 10.90
N ALA A 133 -13.09 -1.92 10.99
CA ALA A 133 -13.58 -3.20 11.49
C ALA A 133 -14.15 -3.05 12.92
N ASN A 134 -15.38 -3.47 13.13
CA ASN A 134 -16.10 -3.32 14.41
C ASN A 134 -16.17 -4.60 15.24
N LEU A 135 -15.80 -5.75 14.66
CA LEU A 135 -15.79 -7.03 15.35
C LEU A 135 -14.61 -7.18 16.33
N GLU A 136 -13.60 -6.34 16.19
CA GLU A 136 -12.40 -6.32 17.04
C GLU A 136 -12.49 -5.26 18.15
N SER A 137 -13.50 -4.37 18.11
CA SER A 137 -13.67 -3.34 19.11
C SER A 137 -14.24 -3.93 20.40
N VAL A 138 -13.42 -4.01 21.44
CA VAL A 138 -13.87 -4.28 22.79
C VAL A 138 -14.49 -2.99 23.33
N SER A 139 -15.82 -2.97 23.54
CA SER A 139 -16.47 -1.93 24.33
C SER A 139 -15.96 -2.06 25.76
N TYR A 140 -15.01 -1.22 26.14
CA TYR A 140 -14.65 -1.03 27.53
C TYR A 140 -15.83 -0.34 28.22
N THR A 141 -16.75 -1.11 28.78
CA THR A 141 -17.59 -0.60 29.86
C THR A 141 -16.68 -0.29 31.04
N HIS A 142 -16.50 0.96 31.35
CA HIS A 142 -15.85 1.37 32.59
C HIS A 142 -16.54 0.69 33.76
N LEU A 143 -15.95 -0.37 34.29
CA LEU A 143 -16.23 -0.81 35.64
C LEU A 143 -15.73 0.31 36.54
N ARG A 144 -16.65 1.11 37.06
CA ARG A 144 -16.38 2.04 38.18
C ARG A 144 -15.71 1.20 39.28
N ALA A 145 -14.48 1.52 39.61
CA ALA A 145 -13.85 1.03 40.81
C ALA A 145 -14.79 1.47 41.98
N HIS A 146 -15.35 0.51 42.69
CA HIS A 146 -15.99 0.78 43.93
C HIS A 146 -14.93 1.30 44.90
N GLU A 147 -15.02 2.58 45.25
CA GLU A 147 -14.28 3.11 46.38
C GLU A 147 -14.75 2.35 47.62
N THR A 148 -13.89 1.51 48.17
CA THR A 148 -14.08 0.94 49.50
C THR A 148 -13.83 2.05 50.49
N THR A 149 -14.91 2.65 51.05
CA THR A 149 -14.85 3.49 52.25
C THR A 149 -14.43 2.58 53.40
N ASN A 150 -13.19 2.77 53.88
CA ASN A 150 -12.74 2.20 55.14
C ASN A 150 -13.33 3.03 56.26
N TYR A 151 -14.04 2.38 57.15
CA TYR A 151 -14.36 2.86 58.51
C TYR A 151 -13.17 2.54 59.42
#